data_7010843fe8319da17d2d0981bb4051e5
#
_entry.id   7010843fe8319da17d2d0981bb4051e5
#
_cell.length_a   1.000
_cell.length_b   1.000
_cell.length_c   1.000
_cell.angle_alpha   90.00
_cell.angle_beta   90.00
_cell.angle_gamma   90.00
#
_symmetry.space_group_name_H-M   'P 1'
#
loop_
_entity.id
_entity.type
_entity.pdbx_description
1 polymer ?
#
loop_
_entity_poly.entity_id
_entity_poly.type
_entity_poly.pdbx_seq_one_letter_code
_entity_poly.pdbx_strand_id
1 'polypeptide(L)'
;AVSWHLALWSPDFPHAEARDRLARSRMVFYHDRYGSKVRKVWNMATCALVGAVDFNAEDFKARQAAGEFDYVIAVDAGFAHLEAIGAVPDMAVGDFDSLGYVPKCRRVSRHPVKKDKSDMELAMEKALSWGHDELIVYGALGARLDHTLANLQLFAKFSERDVYVTAVADTYAVRLLTGPDVFELPALGGGTVSVFSANDMARGVIERGMEYSIDDEPLSNRTSRGLSN
;
A
#
# COMPACT_ATOMS: atom_id res chain seq x y z
N ALA A 1 10.16 11.23 -18.25
CA ALA A 1 10.64 11.15 -16.88
C ALA A 1 9.50 10.60 -16.04
N VAL A 2 9.74 9.51 -15.32
CA VAL A 2 8.75 8.88 -14.45
C VAL A 2 8.60 9.75 -13.20
N SER A 3 7.38 10.16 -12.89
CA SER A 3 7.08 10.93 -11.69
C SER A 3 6.56 10.00 -10.60
N TRP A 4 7.08 10.11 -9.39
CA TRP A 4 6.72 9.30 -8.25
C TRP A 4 5.98 10.15 -7.23
N HIS A 5 4.86 9.67 -6.77
CA HIS A 5 4.07 10.34 -5.74
C HIS A 5 3.83 9.40 -4.58
N LEU A 6 4.02 9.90 -3.38
CA LEU A 6 3.65 9.24 -2.15
C LEU A 6 2.42 9.95 -1.61
N ALA A 7 1.27 9.30 -1.63
CA ALA A 7 0.08 9.78 -0.96
C ALA A 7 -0.02 9.15 0.42
N LEU A 8 0.04 9.98 1.45
CA LEU A 8 -0.20 9.62 2.84
C LEU A 8 -1.57 10.15 3.22
N TRP A 9 -2.44 9.30 3.75
CA TRP A 9 -3.68 9.77 4.34
C TRP A 9 -3.94 9.07 5.67
N SER A 10 -4.52 9.81 6.59
CA SER A 10 -5.01 9.29 7.86
C SER A 10 -6.53 9.41 7.83
N PRO A 11 -7.25 8.35 7.54
CA PRO A 11 -8.69 8.33 7.76
C PRO A 11 -8.96 8.01 9.24
N ASP A 12 -9.96 8.63 9.82
CA ASP A 12 -10.79 7.89 10.75
C ASP A 12 -11.46 6.81 9.90
N PHE A 13 -10.97 5.57 9.96
CA PHE A 13 -11.46 4.48 9.10
C PHE A 13 -12.97 4.38 9.22
N PRO A 14 -13.76 4.66 8.19
CA PRO A 14 -15.21 4.54 8.28
C PRO A 14 -15.54 3.06 8.41
N HIS A 15 -16.19 2.69 9.51
CA HIS A 15 -16.83 1.39 9.66
C HIS A 15 -17.72 1.09 8.45
N ALA A 16 -17.89 -0.18 8.11
CA ALA A 16 -18.53 -0.70 6.90
C ALA A 16 -19.89 -0.06 6.50
N GLU A 17 -20.61 0.56 7.43
CA GLU A 17 -21.87 1.26 7.17
C GLU A 17 -21.73 2.60 6.41
N ALA A 18 -20.53 3.17 6.33
CA ALA A 18 -20.30 4.42 5.60
C ALA A 18 -20.12 4.25 4.09
N ARG A 19 -19.90 3.02 3.60
CA ARG A 19 -19.61 2.73 2.18
C ARG A 19 -20.75 3.11 1.23
N ASP A 20 -22.02 3.02 1.69
CA ASP A 20 -23.20 3.32 0.83
C ASP A 20 -23.49 4.83 0.66
N ARG A 21 -22.94 5.70 1.52
CA ARG A 21 -23.14 7.17 1.47
C ARG A 21 -22.02 7.92 0.74
N LEU A 22 -20.88 7.28 0.48
CA LEU A 22 -19.67 7.91 -0.06
C LEU A 22 -19.60 8.02 -1.57
N ALA A 23 -20.64 7.62 -2.28
CA ALA A 23 -20.66 7.52 -3.75
C ALA A 23 -20.60 8.88 -4.51
N ARG A 24 -20.45 10.04 -3.85
CA ARG A 24 -20.64 11.34 -4.51
C ARG A 24 -19.54 12.40 -4.35
N SER A 25 -18.45 12.12 -3.63
CA SER A 25 -17.33 13.07 -3.56
C SER A 25 -16.03 12.32 -3.86
N ARG A 26 -15.39 12.69 -4.95
CA ARG A 26 -14.17 12.06 -5.45
C ARG A 26 -13.04 13.07 -5.38
N MET A 27 -11.96 12.75 -4.69
CA MET A 27 -10.67 13.42 -4.88
C MET A 27 -10.00 12.79 -6.08
N VAL A 28 -9.50 13.61 -7.00
CA VAL A 28 -8.88 13.15 -8.24
C VAL A 28 -7.48 13.72 -8.31
N PHE A 29 -6.49 12.84 -8.31
CA PHE A 29 -5.12 13.19 -8.68
C PHE A 29 -4.96 12.94 -10.17
N TYR A 30 -4.82 14.00 -10.95
CA TYR A 30 -4.81 13.91 -12.40
C TYR A 30 -3.44 14.26 -12.98
N HIS A 31 -2.94 13.41 -13.87
CA HIS A 31 -1.83 13.76 -14.76
C HIS A 31 -2.18 13.33 -16.18
N ASP A 32 -2.68 14.25 -17.00
CA ASP A 32 -2.73 14.02 -18.45
C ASP A 32 -2.58 15.31 -19.26
N ARG A 33 -1.49 15.41 -20.00
CA ARG A 33 -1.38 16.23 -21.20
C ARG A 33 -1.08 15.40 -22.47
N TYR A 34 -0.93 14.07 -22.36
CA TYR A 34 -0.42 13.24 -23.45
C TYR A 34 -1.22 11.97 -23.74
N GLY A 35 -2.53 11.94 -23.44
CA GLY A 35 -3.41 10.86 -23.88
C GLY A 35 -3.12 9.50 -23.24
N SER A 36 -2.75 9.49 -21.98
CA SER A 36 -2.45 8.25 -21.24
C SER A 36 -3.70 7.43 -21.01
N LYS A 37 -3.61 6.15 -21.23
CA LYS A 37 -4.68 5.20 -20.96
C LYS A 37 -4.95 5.20 -19.45
N VAL A 38 -6.06 5.79 -19.00
CA VAL A 38 -6.63 5.49 -17.69
C VAL A 38 -6.91 4.00 -17.69
N ARG A 39 -6.13 3.22 -16.95
CA ARG A 39 -6.36 1.80 -16.79
C ARG A 39 -7.68 1.64 -16.04
N LYS A 40 -8.71 1.15 -16.70
CA LYS A 40 -9.95 0.76 -16.03
C LYS A 40 -9.59 -0.34 -15.03
N VAL A 41 -9.81 -0.05 -13.74
CA VAL A 41 -9.68 -1.01 -12.63
C VAL A 41 -10.83 -2.02 -12.68
N TRP A 42 -10.76 -2.92 -13.64
CA TRP A 42 -11.69 -4.03 -13.74
C TRP A 42 -10.90 -5.33 -13.58
N ASN A 43 -11.13 -6.07 -12.51
CA ASN A 43 -10.52 -7.37 -12.21
C ASN A 43 -9.01 -7.32 -11.88
N MET A 44 -8.58 -6.45 -10.98
CA MET A 44 -7.24 -6.60 -10.38
C MET A 44 -7.28 -7.74 -9.36
N ALA A 45 -6.29 -8.62 -9.44
CA ALA A 45 -6.14 -9.67 -8.44
C ALA A 45 -5.42 -9.09 -7.22
N THR A 46 -6.11 -9.03 -6.09
CA THR A 46 -5.64 -8.40 -4.86
C THR A 46 -4.96 -9.40 -3.94
N CYS A 47 -3.71 -9.11 -3.54
CA CYS A 47 -3.00 -9.90 -2.54
C CYS A 47 -2.77 -9.08 -1.28
N ALA A 48 -3.18 -9.61 -0.13
CA ALA A 48 -2.79 -9.06 1.16
C ALA A 48 -1.42 -9.63 1.58
N LEU A 49 -0.50 -8.75 1.97
CA LEU A 49 0.81 -9.09 2.54
C LEU A 49 0.83 -8.64 4.00
N VAL A 50 1.15 -9.53 4.93
CA VAL A 50 1.16 -9.20 6.36
C VAL A 50 2.56 -9.39 6.91
N GLY A 51 3.25 -8.29 7.20
CA GLY A 51 4.57 -8.24 7.81
C GLY A 51 4.52 -8.21 9.34
N ALA A 52 5.71 -8.07 9.95
CA ALA A 52 5.92 -8.28 11.38
C ALA A 52 5.68 -7.06 12.27
N VAL A 53 5.49 -5.85 11.68
CA VAL A 53 5.35 -4.59 12.43
C VAL A 53 3.87 -4.35 12.78
N ASP A 54 3.49 -3.13 13.13
CA ASP A 54 2.13 -2.77 13.55
C ASP A 54 1.07 -3.24 12.53
N PHE A 55 0.11 -4.03 13.00
CA PHE A 55 -0.89 -4.70 12.16
C PHE A 55 -2.30 -4.21 12.47
N ASN A 56 -2.92 -3.52 11.55
CA ASN A 56 -4.31 -3.11 11.65
C ASN A 56 -5.26 -4.30 11.42
N ALA A 57 -5.55 -5.01 12.51
CA ALA A 57 -6.37 -6.21 12.49
C ALA A 57 -7.84 -5.92 12.14
N GLU A 58 -8.34 -4.73 12.47
CA GLU A 58 -9.74 -4.35 12.19
C GLU A 58 -9.95 -4.11 10.70
N ASP A 59 -9.08 -3.32 10.05
CA ASP A 59 -9.15 -3.09 8.61
C ASP A 59 -8.95 -4.41 7.84
N PHE A 60 -7.97 -5.22 8.24
CA PHE A 60 -7.74 -6.53 7.61
C PHE A 60 -8.99 -7.42 7.66
N LYS A 61 -9.61 -7.57 8.83
CA LYS A 61 -10.84 -8.38 9.00
C LYS A 61 -12.00 -7.85 8.18
N ALA A 62 -12.17 -6.51 8.14
CA ALA A 62 -13.23 -5.89 7.37
C ALA A 62 -13.09 -6.17 5.86
N ARG A 63 -11.89 -6.03 5.32
CA ARG A 63 -11.59 -6.32 3.91
C ARG A 63 -11.69 -7.80 3.59
N GLN A 64 -11.19 -8.66 4.47
CA GLN A 64 -11.31 -10.11 4.31
C GLN A 64 -12.77 -10.54 4.30
N ALA A 65 -13.60 -10.03 5.20
CA ALA A 65 -15.04 -10.31 5.24
C ALA A 65 -15.78 -9.77 4.00
N ALA A 66 -15.30 -8.68 3.42
CA ALA A 66 -15.82 -8.13 2.16
C ALA A 66 -15.35 -8.91 0.91
N GLY A 67 -14.44 -9.90 1.07
CA GLY A 67 -13.89 -10.67 -0.04
C GLY A 67 -12.94 -9.86 -0.93
N GLU A 68 -12.25 -8.87 -0.37
CA GLU A 68 -11.35 -8.01 -1.14
C GLU A 68 -9.99 -8.68 -1.44
N PHE A 69 -9.64 -9.77 -0.75
CA PHE A 69 -8.39 -10.48 -0.95
C PHE A 69 -8.59 -11.78 -1.72
N ASP A 70 -7.94 -11.91 -2.87
CA ASP A 70 -7.85 -13.17 -3.62
C ASP A 70 -6.80 -14.11 -3.02
N TYR A 71 -5.79 -13.54 -2.34
CA TYR A 71 -4.69 -14.27 -1.76
C TYR A 71 -4.12 -13.55 -0.53
N VAL A 72 -3.67 -14.30 0.47
CA VAL A 72 -3.05 -13.76 1.68
C VAL A 72 -1.68 -14.39 1.89
N ILE A 73 -0.64 -13.57 2.01
CA ILE A 73 0.74 -13.99 2.30
C ILE A 73 1.16 -13.45 3.66
N ALA A 74 1.53 -14.34 4.57
CA ALA A 74 2.24 -13.96 5.78
C ALA A 74 3.73 -13.80 5.49
N VAL A 75 4.32 -12.69 5.92
CA VAL A 75 5.73 -12.38 5.71
C VAL A 75 6.45 -12.44 7.04
N ASP A 76 7.33 -13.41 7.19
CA ASP A 76 8.09 -13.70 8.41
C ASP A 76 7.20 -13.75 9.67
N ALA A 77 7.52 -12.99 10.73
CA ALA A 77 6.74 -12.92 11.96
C ALA A 77 5.31 -12.35 11.80
N GLY A 78 4.95 -11.79 10.63
CA GLY A 78 3.58 -11.42 10.31
C GLY A 78 2.59 -12.59 10.36
N PHE A 79 3.08 -13.82 10.31
CA PHE A 79 2.25 -15.00 10.54
C PHE A 79 1.59 -15.00 11.92
N ALA A 80 2.30 -14.55 12.97
CA ALA A 80 1.75 -14.47 14.32
C ALA A 80 0.57 -13.49 14.43
N HIS A 81 0.56 -12.40 13.65
CA HIS A 81 -0.57 -11.48 13.60
C HIS A 81 -1.84 -12.15 13.06
N LEU A 82 -1.70 -12.91 11.97
CA LEU A 82 -2.83 -13.65 11.39
C LEU A 82 -3.31 -14.76 12.33
N GLU A 83 -2.38 -15.51 12.94
CA GLU A 83 -2.70 -16.54 13.91
C GLU A 83 -3.47 -15.97 15.10
N ALA A 84 -3.07 -14.81 15.63
CA ALA A 84 -3.73 -14.14 16.75
C ALA A 84 -5.19 -13.77 16.47
N ILE A 85 -5.54 -13.51 15.21
CA ILE A 85 -6.92 -13.21 14.79
C ILE A 85 -7.68 -14.40 14.22
N GLY A 86 -7.07 -15.60 14.21
CA GLY A 86 -7.65 -16.82 13.65
C GLY A 86 -7.71 -16.85 12.12
N ALA A 87 -6.98 -15.98 11.44
CA ALA A 87 -6.89 -15.96 9.97
C ALA A 87 -5.78 -16.93 9.51
N VAL A 88 -6.07 -17.68 8.45
CA VAL A 88 -5.11 -18.63 7.88
C VAL A 88 -4.62 -18.07 6.54
N PRO A 89 -3.32 -17.74 6.40
CA PRO A 89 -2.79 -17.30 5.12
C PRO A 89 -2.71 -18.46 4.12
N ASP A 90 -2.77 -18.13 2.84
CA ASP A 90 -2.54 -19.08 1.75
C ASP A 90 -1.07 -19.48 1.65
N MET A 91 -0.17 -18.59 2.06
CA MET A 91 1.26 -18.81 2.04
C MET A 91 1.98 -18.07 3.16
N ALA A 92 3.09 -18.64 3.63
CA ALA A 92 4.08 -17.96 4.46
C ALA A 92 5.43 -17.88 3.72
N VAL A 93 6.08 -16.71 3.80
CA VAL A 93 7.38 -16.41 3.17
C VAL A 93 8.32 -15.84 4.21
N GLY A 94 9.51 -16.38 4.38
CA GLY A 94 10.50 -15.89 5.33
C GLY A 94 11.52 -16.94 5.74
N ASP A 95 12.41 -16.57 6.66
CA ASP A 95 13.30 -17.53 7.34
C ASP A 95 12.71 -18.04 8.66
N PHE A 96 11.76 -17.27 9.23
CA PHE A 96 10.99 -17.56 10.44
C PHE A 96 11.83 -17.63 11.73
N ASP A 97 13.02 -17.02 11.71
CA ASP A 97 13.88 -16.99 12.90
C ASP A 97 13.25 -16.11 14.01
N SER A 98 12.66 -14.98 13.65
CA SER A 98 11.91 -14.10 14.56
C SER A 98 10.66 -14.76 15.14
N LEU A 99 10.07 -15.72 14.43
CA LEU A 99 8.88 -16.43 14.87
C LEU A 99 9.21 -17.60 15.82
N GLY A 100 10.40 -18.19 15.68
CA GLY A 100 10.86 -19.31 16.50
C GLY A 100 10.21 -20.67 16.15
N TYR A 101 9.32 -20.70 15.18
CA TYR A 101 8.71 -21.93 14.64
C TYR A 101 8.40 -21.79 13.14
N VAL A 102 8.19 -22.91 12.46
CA VAL A 102 7.78 -22.90 11.06
C VAL A 102 6.27 -22.83 10.97
N PRO A 103 5.71 -21.84 10.24
CA PRO A 103 4.26 -21.68 10.05
C PRO A 103 3.58 -22.93 9.51
N LYS A 104 2.39 -23.23 10.05
CA LYS A 104 1.53 -24.30 9.54
C LYS A 104 0.46 -23.70 8.62
N CYS A 105 0.76 -23.55 7.35
CA CYS A 105 -0.20 -23.14 6.33
C CYS A 105 -0.03 -23.97 5.06
N ARG A 106 -0.88 -23.75 4.06
CA ARG A 106 -0.92 -24.56 2.84
C ARG A 106 0.38 -24.54 2.06
N ARG A 107 1.08 -23.40 2.06
CA ARG A 107 2.35 -23.20 1.33
C ARG A 107 3.34 -22.44 2.20
N VAL A 108 4.56 -22.93 2.28
CA VAL A 108 5.66 -22.27 3.01
C VAL A 108 6.84 -22.12 2.05
N SER A 109 7.31 -20.89 1.88
CA SER A 109 8.53 -20.57 1.12
C SER A 109 9.61 -20.11 2.08
N ARG A 110 10.46 -21.05 2.48
CA ARG A 110 11.55 -20.75 3.40
C ARG A 110 12.78 -20.24 2.63
N HIS A 111 13.35 -19.16 3.13
CA HIS A 111 14.55 -18.54 2.57
C HIS A 111 15.68 -18.51 3.59
N PRO A 112 16.97 -18.49 3.15
CA PRO A 112 18.10 -18.31 4.06
C PRO A 112 18.04 -16.93 4.75
N VAL A 113 18.55 -16.84 5.98
CA VAL A 113 18.71 -15.56 6.70
C VAL A 113 19.63 -14.61 5.92
N LYS A 114 20.76 -15.12 5.38
CA LYS A 114 21.67 -14.33 4.54
C LYS A 114 21.20 -14.34 3.11
N LYS A 115 20.60 -13.24 2.68
CA LYS A 115 20.10 -12.99 1.33
C LYS A 115 20.11 -11.50 1.02
N ASP A 116 20.17 -11.15 -0.25
CA ASP A 116 20.22 -9.75 -0.71
C ASP A 116 18.85 -9.05 -0.70
N LYS A 117 17.75 -9.82 -0.53
CA LYS A 117 16.37 -9.31 -0.53
C LYS A 117 15.72 -9.50 0.82
N SER A 118 14.91 -8.54 1.23
CA SER A 118 14.04 -8.69 2.39
C SER A 118 12.92 -9.71 2.12
N ASP A 119 12.34 -10.27 3.19
CA ASP A 119 11.22 -11.20 3.06
C ASP A 119 9.99 -10.52 2.45
N MET A 120 9.79 -9.22 2.72
CA MET A 120 8.75 -8.42 2.07
C MET A 120 8.98 -8.34 0.56
N GLU A 121 10.21 -8.06 0.09
CA GLU A 121 10.51 -8.04 -1.34
C GLU A 121 10.24 -9.40 -2.00
N LEU A 122 10.65 -10.49 -1.38
CA LEU A 122 10.40 -11.84 -1.89
C LEU A 122 8.90 -12.17 -1.95
N ALA A 123 8.14 -11.75 -0.94
CA ALA A 123 6.69 -11.93 -0.92
C ALA A 123 5.99 -11.13 -2.02
N MET A 124 6.38 -9.88 -2.22
CA MET A 124 5.86 -9.03 -3.31
C MET A 124 6.18 -9.59 -4.70
N GLU A 125 7.42 -10.06 -4.91
CA GLU A 125 7.81 -10.73 -6.16
C GLU A 125 6.99 -12.00 -6.40
N LYS A 126 6.71 -12.74 -5.34
CA LYS A 126 5.89 -13.95 -5.42
C LYS A 126 4.43 -13.60 -5.80
N ALA A 127 3.82 -12.62 -5.15
CA ALA A 127 2.49 -12.15 -5.47
C ALA A 127 2.39 -11.71 -6.93
N LEU A 128 3.33 -10.88 -7.40
CA LEU A 128 3.39 -10.43 -8.79
C LEU A 128 3.58 -11.60 -9.78
N SER A 129 4.42 -12.58 -9.45
CA SER A 129 4.65 -13.75 -10.32
C SER A 129 3.39 -14.62 -10.50
N TRP A 130 2.41 -14.50 -9.62
CA TRP A 130 1.10 -15.17 -9.69
C TRP A 130 0.00 -14.29 -10.25
N GLY A 131 0.32 -13.10 -10.73
CA GLY A 131 -0.60 -12.21 -11.42
C GLY A 131 -1.37 -11.28 -10.50
N HIS A 132 -0.94 -11.14 -9.23
CA HIS A 132 -1.53 -10.13 -8.33
C HIS A 132 -0.85 -8.79 -8.60
N ASP A 133 -1.59 -7.83 -9.08
CA ASP A 133 -1.14 -6.50 -9.44
C ASP A 133 -1.67 -5.40 -8.49
N GLU A 134 -2.49 -5.77 -7.51
CA GLU A 134 -2.84 -4.93 -6.36
C GLU A 134 -2.38 -5.57 -5.06
N LEU A 135 -1.54 -4.86 -4.31
CA LEU A 135 -0.97 -5.33 -3.05
C LEU A 135 -1.45 -4.44 -1.90
N ILE A 136 -2.14 -5.03 -0.94
CA ILE A 136 -2.48 -4.38 0.34
C ILE A 136 -1.51 -4.89 1.38
N VAL A 137 -0.65 -4.00 1.88
CA VAL A 137 0.48 -4.39 2.73
C VAL A 137 0.24 -3.91 4.15
N TYR A 138 0.19 -4.83 5.08
CA TYR A 138 0.11 -4.60 6.52
C TYR A 138 1.43 -4.94 7.20
N GLY A 139 1.66 -4.39 8.39
CA GLY A 139 2.84 -4.74 9.18
C GLY A 139 4.17 -4.38 8.52
N ALA A 140 4.18 -3.36 7.64
CA ALA A 140 5.36 -2.91 6.91
C ALA A 140 5.84 -1.51 7.31
N LEU A 141 5.00 -0.76 7.99
CA LEU A 141 5.25 0.61 8.45
C LEU A 141 5.16 0.64 9.98
N GLY A 142 6.08 1.33 10.66
CA GLY A 142 6.04 1.38 12.13
C GLY A 142 7.33 1.90 12.78
N ALA A 143 7.60 1.46 14.01
CA ALA A 143 8.63 2.00 14.88
C ALA A 143 10.06 1.90 14.34
N ARG A 144 10.36 0.90 13.49
CA ARG A 144 11.66 0.77 12.82
C ARG A 144 11.68 1.64 11.56
N LEU A 145 12.17 2.88 11.68
CA LEU A 145 12.24 3.83 10.56
C LEU A 145 13.06 3.31 9.39
N ASP A 146 14.15 2.58 9.63
CA ASP A 146 14.97 1.96 8.61
C ASP A 146 14.19 0.94 7.77
N HIS A 147 13.38 0.09 8.41
CA HIS A 147 12.48 -0.83 7.71
C HIS A 147 11.37 -0.10 6.96
N THR A 148 10.78 0.93 7.58
CA THR A 148 9.77 1.75 6.93
C THR A 148 10.31 2.40 5.66
N LEU A 149 11.49 3.02 5.71
CA LEU A 149 12.13 3.63 4.54
C LEU A 149 12.45 2.60 3.45
N ALA A 150 13.01 1.44 3.84
CA ALA A 150 13.30 0.37 2.89
C ALA A 150 12.03 -0.15 2.20
N ASN A 151 10.93 -0.32 2.95
CA ASN A 151 9.66 -0.73 2.39
C ASN A 151 9.06 0.32 1.46
N LEU A 152 9.12 1.62 1.80
CA LEU A 152 8.66 2.68 0.91
C LEU A 152 9.43 2.71 -0.43
N GLN A 153 10.75 2.53 -0.38
CA GLN A 153 11.57 2.40 -1.60
C GLN A 153 11.21 1.16 -2.42
N LEU A 154 10.93 0.04 -1.72
CA LEU A 154 10.47 -1.18 -2.34
C LEU A 154 9.11 -1.00 -3.03
N PHE A 155 8.16 -0.37 -2.36
CA PHE A 155 6.83 -0.08 -2.93
C PHE A 155 6.94 0.81 -4.17
N ALA A 156 7.82 1.79 -4.13
CA ALA A 156 8.13 2.62 -5.29
C ALA A 156 8.64 1.77 -6.47
N LYS A 157 9.60 0.87 -6.25
CA LYS A 157 10.12 -0.06 -7.25
C LYS A 157 9.01 -0.92 -7.89
N PHE A 158 8.03 -1.37 -7.10
CA PHE A 158 6.92 -2.16 -7.62
C PHE A 158 5.88 -1.30 -8.36
N SER A 159 5.64 -0.08 -7.90
CA SER A 159 4.78 0.88 -8.60
C SER A 159 5.29 1.20 -10.02
N GLU A 160 6.61 1.22 -10.26
CA GLU A 160 7.19 1.34 -11.61
C GLU A 160 6.85 0.17 -12.55
N ARG A 161 6.41 -0.93 -11.98
CA ARG A 161 6.04 -2.15 -12.72
C ARG A 161 4.55 -2.31 -12.86
N ASP A 162 3.80 -1.20 -12.77
CA ASP A 162 2.34 -1.16 -12.80
C ASP A 162 1.67 -1.99 -11.67
N VAL A 163 2.34 -2.14 -10.51
CA VAL A 163 1.78 -2.79 -9.32
C VAL A 163 1.25 -1.71 -8.38
N TYR A 164 -0.01 -1.79 -8.02
CA TYR A 164 -0.63 -0.88 -7.07
C TYR A 164 -0.34 -1.33 -5.64
N VAL A 165 0.42 -0.53 -4.91
CA VAL A 165 0.79 -0.86 -3.52
C VAL A 165 0.16 0.14 -2.57
N THR A 166 -0.67 -0.38 -1.66
CA THR A 166 -1.23 0.38 -0.54
C THR A 166 -0.75 -0.25 0.76
N ALA A 167 0.04 0.46 1.54
CA ALA A 167 0.46 0.02 2.86
C ALA A 167 -0.47 0.62 3.92
N VAL A 168 -0.99 -0.21 4.80
CA VAL A 168 -1.96 0.15 5.85
C VAL A 168 -1.30 -0.01 7.21
N ALA A 169 -1.20 1.10 7.95
CA ALA A 169 -0.81 1.15 9.36
C ALA A 169 -2.07 1.36 10.24
N ASP A 170 -1.88 1.46 11.56
CA ASP A 170 -3.02 1.61 12.48
C ASP A 170 -3.79 2.93 12.28
N THR A 171 -3.09 4.02 12.01
CA THR A 171 -3.66 5.36 11.97
C THR A 171 -3.50 6.07 10.62
N TYR A 172 -2.84 5.45 9.65
CA TYR A 172 -2.63 6.04 8.33
C TYR A 172 -2.43 4.95 7.28
N ALA A 173 -2.59 5.32 6.03
CA ALA A 173 -2.20 4.48 4.91
C ALA A 173 -1.30 5.25 3.94
N VAL A 174 -0.52 4.52 3.17
CA VAL A 174 0.43 5.04 2.20
C VAL A 174 0.19 4.37 0.86
N ARG A 175 0.05 5.14 -0.20
CA ARG A 175 0.01 4.61 -1.57
C ARG A 175 1.13 5.21 -2.41
N LEU A 176 1.82 4.39 -3.15
CA LEU A 176 2.83 4.80 -4.13
C LEU A 176 2.19 4.80 -5.52
N LEU A 177 2.40 5.90 -6.23
CA LEU A 177 1.90 6.10 -7.58
C LEU A 177 3.06 6.40 -8.51
N THR A 178 3.11 5.74 -9.64
CA THR A 178 4.03 6.03 -10.73
C THR A 178 3.23 6.60 -11.90
N GLY A 179 3.46 7.86 -12.19
CA GLY A 179 2.66 8.55 -13.20
C GLY A 179 3.01 8.15 -14.65
N PRO A 180 2.06 8.34 -15.58
CA PRO A 180 0.77 8.99 -15.34
C PRO A 180 -0.24 8.04 -14.69
N ASP A 181 -0.84 8.45 -13.57
CA ASP A 181 -1.85 7.68 -12.86
C ASP A 181 -2.84 8.61 -12.13
N VAL A 182 -4.00 8.08 -11.76
CA VAL A 182 -5.05 8.78 -11.02
C VAL A 182 -5.42 7.95 -9.80
N PHE A 183 -5.42 8.59 -8.63
CA PHE A 183 -5.87 7.98 -7.39
C PHE A 183 -7.05 8.77 -6.83
N GLU A 184 -8.16 8.09 -6.64
CA GLU A 184 -9.39 8.67 -6.08
C GLU A 184 -9.56 8.19 -4.64
N LEU A 185 -9.77 9.12 -3.72
CA LEU A 185 -10.15 8.85 -2.34
C LEU A 185 -11.62 9.22 -2.13
N PRO A 186 -12.36 8.45 -1.30
CA PRO A 186 -13.66 8.91 -0.85
C PRO A 186 -13.51 10.20 -0.05
N ALA A 187 -14.54 11.06 -0.08
CA ALA A 187 -14.55 12.26 0.76
C ALA A 187 -14.49 11.83 2.24
N LEU A 188 -13.46 12.27 2.93
CA LEU A 188 -13.27 12.03 4.34
C LEU A 188 -14.03 13.11 5.11
N GLY A 189 -14.83 12.70 6.12
CA GLY A 189 -15.51 13.64 7.03
C GLY A 189 -14.57 14.36 7.99
N GLY A 190 -13.29 14.03 7.94
CA GLY A 190 -12.14 14.54 8.66
C GLY A 190 -10.91 13.76 8.25
N GLY A 191 -9.74 14.18 8.70
CA GLY A 191 -8.48 13.55 8.38
C GLY A 191 -7.62 14.44 7.48
N THR A 192 -6.42 13.97 7.20
CA THR A 192 -5.40 14.73 6.47
C THR A 192 -4.86 13.89 5.33
N VAL A 193 -4.66 14.50 4.18
CA VAL A 193 -3.95 13.91 3.05
C VAL A 193 -2.65 14.66 2.85
N SER A 194 -1.56 13.93 2.59
CA SER A 194 -0.27 14.53 2.22
C SER A 194 0.26 13.86 0.97
N VAL A 195 0.80 14.65 0.06
CA VAL A 195 1.36 14.17 -1.20
C VAL A 195 2.81 14.65 -1.32
N PHE A 196 3.70 13.72 -1.52
CA PHE A 196 5.14 14.01 -1.65
C PHE A 196 5.71 13.38 -2.90
N SER A 197 6.75 14.00 -3.43
CA SER A 197 7.59 13.37 -4.44
C SER A 197 8.50 12.33 -3.79
N ALA A 198 8.44 11.09 -4.24
CA ALA A 198 9.35 10.04 -3.78
C ALA A 198 10.70 10.05 -4.52
N ASN A 199 10.83 10.85 -5.57
CA ASN A 199 12.09 11.11 -6.30
C ASN A 199 12.44 12.60 -6.24
N ASP A 200 13.49 13.03 -6.93
CA ASP A 200 13.94 14.43 -6.90
C ASP A 200 12.82 15.41 -7.31
N MET A 201 11.98 15.04 -8.25
CA MET A 201 10.92 15.91 -8.76
C MET A 201 9.78 15.12 -9.37
N ALA A 202 8.59 15.25 -8.82
CA ALA A 202 7.33 14.86 -9.42
C ALA A 202 6.77 16.02 -10.24
N ARG A 203 6.45 15.80 -11.50
CA ARG A 203 5.93 16.84 -12.42
C ARG A 203 4.49 16.55 -12.79
N GLY A 204 3.73 17.61 -13.03
CA GLY A 204 2.34 17.50 -13.43
C GLY A 204 1.44 16.99 -12.29
N VAL A 205 1.75 17.38 -11.06
CA VAL A 205 0.93 17.02 -9.90
C VAL A 205 -0.33 17.87 -9.90
N ILE A 206 -1.47 17.20 -9.82
CA ILE A 206 -2.78 17.85 -9.71
C ILE A 206 -3.52 17.25 -8.53
N GLU A 207 -3.91 18.09 -7.58
CA GLU A 207 -4.74 17.72 -6.43
C GLU A 207 -6.05 18.48 -6.48
N ARG A 208 -7.16 17.77 -6.33
CA ARG A 208 -8.51 18.32 -6.37
C ARG A 208 -9.33 17.85 -5.17
N GLY A 209 -10.24 18.69 -4.70
CA GLY A 209 -11.15 18.36 -3.60
C GLY A 209 -10.51 18.44 -2.22
N MET A 210 -9.36 19.09 -2.09
CA MET A 210 -8.65 19.37 -0.85
C MET A 210 -8.77 20.86 -0.47
N GLU A 211 -8.40 21.20 0.76
CA GLU A 211 -8.39 22.60 1.22
C GLU A 211 -7.39 23.42 0.39
N TYR A 212 -6.21 22.87 0.13
CA TYR A 212 -5.21 23.46 -0.74
C TYR A 212 -5.08 22.62 -2.01
N SER A 213 -5.38 23.20 -3.15
CA SER A 213 -5.20 22.54 -4.45
C SER A 213 -3.78 22.71 -4.99
N ILE A 214 -3.32 21.71 -5.73
CA ILE A 214 -2.14 21.79 -6.58
C ILE A 214 -2.61 21.64 -8.02
N ASP A 215 -2.16 22.52 -8.91
CA ASP A 215 -2.63 22.56 -10.30
C ASP A 215 -1.45 22.56 -11.28
N ASP A 216 -1.09 21.38 -11.76
CA ASP A 216 0.01 21.15 -12.73
C ASP A 216 1.38 21.68 -12.24
N GLU A 217 1.65 21.56 -10.95
CA GLU A 217 2.87 22.05 -10.34
C GLU A 217 3.88 20.93 -10.10
N PRO A 218 5.20 21.24 -10.11
CA PRO A 218 6.22 20.29 -9.70
C PRO A 218 6.31 20.21 -8.17
N LEU A 219 6.38 19.00 -7.64
CA LEU A 219 6.75 18.74 -6.25
C LEU A 219 8.16 18.17 -6.18
N SER A 220 9.00 18.78 -5.34
CA SER A 220 10.35 18.29 -5.04
C SER A 220 10.35 17.52 -3.72
N ASN A 221 11.20 16.50 -3.59
CA ASN A 221 11.46 15.83 -2.32
C ASN A 221 12.25 16.67 -1.31
N ARG A 222 12.52 17.94 -1.62
CA ARG A 222 13.24 18.92 -0.77
C ARG A 222 12.34 20.02 -0.24
N THR A 223 11.04 19.83 -0.27
CA THR A 223 10.04 20.76 0.23
C THR A 223 9.01 20.05 1.07
N SER A 224 8.41 20.77 2.02
CA SER A 224 7.24 20.29 2.78
C SER A 224 5.91 20.62 2.10
N ARG A 225 5.92 21.17 0.89
CA ARG A 225 4.69 21.40 0.12
C ARG A 225 3.96 20.08 -0.15
N GLY A 226 2.66 20.07 0.01
CA GLY A 226 1.83 18.86 -0.04
C GLY A 226 1.64 18.18 1.32
N LEU A 227 2.18 18.76 2.39
CA LEU A 227 1.94 18.27 3.75
C LEU A 227 0.62 18.80 4.30
N SER A 228 -0.20 17.91 4.87
CA SER A 228 -1.39 18.24 5.67
C SER A 228 -2.44 19.05 4.90
N ASN A 229 -2.95 18.42 3.87
CA ASN A 229 -4.03 18.99 3.07
C ASN A 229 -5.40 18.44 3.49
#